data_3466dd7d0545a02124cdff9013262784
#
_entry.id   3466dd7d0545a02124cdff9013262784
#
_cell.length_a   1.000
_cell.length_b   1.000
_cell.length_c   1.000
_cell.angle_alpha   90.00
_cell.angle_beta   90.00
_cell.angle_gamma   90.00
#
_symmetry.space_group_name_H-M   'P 1'
#
loop_
_entity.id
_entity.type
_entity.pdbx_description
1 polymer ?
#
loop_
_entity_poly.entity_id
_entity_poly.type
_entity_poly.pdbx_seq_one_letter_code
_entity_poly.pdbx_strand_id
1 'polypeptide(L)'
;MNYLFDIDGTLTPSRLPIDKDFEQYFFEWMQDKNVYFVTGSDKDKTIEQIGERIWKAATRCYQSCGNAVYENGKLIRQLDLTD
;
A
#
# COMPACT_ATOMS: atom_id res chain seq x y z
N MET A 1 -5.78 14.67 8.04
CA MET A 1 -5.17 15.00 6.74
C MET A 1 -4.96 13.74 5.93
N ASN A 2 -5.21 13.80 4.63
CA ASN A 2 -5.11 12.64 3.76
C ASN A 2 -3.84 12.69 2.93
N TYR A 3 -3.17 11.56 2.81
CA TYR A 3 -1.93 11.43 2.05
C TYR A 3 -2.06 10.30 1.05
N LEU A 4 -1.70 10.56 -0.19
CA LEU A 4 -1.74 9.56 -1.26
C LEU A 4 -0.32 9.31 -1.77
N PHE A 5 0.10 8.06 -1.78
CA PHE A 5 1.43 7.67 -2.23
C PHE A 5 1.35 6.62 -3.32
N ASP A 6 2.18 6.78 -4.33
CA ASP A 6 2.46 5.74 -5.31
C ASP A 6 3.60 4.90 -4.73
N ILE A 7 3.42 3.60 -4.62
CA ILE A 7 4.42 2.78 -3.95
C ILE A 7 5.69 2.67 -4.76
N ASP A 8 5.58 2.29 -6.04
CA ASP A 8 6.77 2.11 -6.86
C ASP A 8 7.39 3.45 -7.24
N GLY A 9 8.67 3.60 -6.93
CA GLY A 9 9.39 4.81 -7.27
C GLY A 9 9.23 5.95 -6.29
N THR A 10 8.26 5.87 -5.38
CA THR A 10 8.03 6.91 -4.37
C THR A 10 8.47 6.45 -2.99
N LEU A 11 7.95 5.31 -2.53
CA LEU A 11 8.30 4.78 -1.21
C LEU A 11 9.45 3.80 -1.29
N THR A 12 9.54 3.05 -2.38
CA THR A 12 10.60 2.07 -2.56
C THR A 12 11.24 2.26 -3.92
N PRO A 13 12.53 1.92 -4.04
CA PRO A 13 13.11 1.77 -5.38
C PRO A 13 12.30 0.72 -6.13
N SER A 14 12.19 0.90 -7.43
CA SER A 14 11.40 0.00 -8.25
C SER A 14 11.81 -1.46 -8.01
N ARG A 15 10.84 -2.30 -7.62
CA ARG A 15 11.02 -3.73 -7.37
C ARG A 15 11.91 -4.10 -6.19
N LEU A 16 12.28 -3.14 -5.36
CA LEU A 16 13.08 -3.44 -4.15
C LEU A 16 12.22 -3.24 -2.92
N PRO A 17 12.47 -4.03 -1.86
CA PRO A 17 11.75 -3.82 -0.60
C PRO A 17 12.10 -2.49 0.03
N ILE A 18 11.20 -1.98 0.84
CA ILE A 18 11.42 -0.76 1.60
C ILE A 18 12.54 -1.01 2.62
N ASP A 19 13.35 0.03 2.85
CA ASP A 19 14.38 -0.02 3.89
C ASP A 19 13.73 -0.19 5.26
N LYS A 20 14.27 -1.10 6.09
CA LYS A 20 13.65 -1.42 7.38
C LYS A 20 13.60 -0.23 8.33
N ASP A 21 14.62 0.60 8.33
CA ASP A 21 14.63 1.78 9.19
C ASP A 21 13.56 2.77 8.73
N PHE A 22 13.43 2.95 7.43
CA PHE A 22 12.41 3.80 6.87
C PHE A 22 11.02 3.21 7.08
N GLU A 23 10.89 1.89 7.01
CA GLU A 23 9.61 1.23 7.27
C GLU A 23 9.13 1.53 8.69
N GLN A 24 9.99 1.42 9.66
CA GLN A 24 9.65 1.69 11.05
C GLN A 24 9.25 3.16 11.22
N TYR A 25 10.03 4.07 10.66
CA TYR A 25 9.73 5.49 10.72
C TYR A 25 8.39 5.80 10.07
N PHE A 26 8.15 5.25 8.88
CA PHE A 26 6.92 5.51 8.15
C PHE A 26 5.72 4.94 8.88
N PHE A 27 5.86 3.74 9.44
CA PHE A 27 4.79 3.11 10.19
C PHE A 27 4.36 3.96 11.37
N GLU A 28 5.31 4.52 12.10
CA GLU A 28 4.99 5.38 13.22
C GLU A 28 4.37 6.70 12.77
N TRP A 29 4.89 7.24 11.68
CA TRP A 29 4.39 8.49 11.14
C TRP A 29 2.93 8.39 10.69
N MET A 30 2.53 7.26 10.15
CA MET A 30 1.21 7.12 9.56
C MET A 30 0.11 6.81 10.58
N GLN A 31 0.45 6.59 11.84
CA GLN A 31 -0.53 6.15 12.85
C GLN A 31 -1.66 7.14 13.08
N ASP A 32 -1.39 8.44 12.93
CA ASP A 32 -2.40 9.47 13.14
C ASP A 32 -2.85 10.13 11.84
N LYS A 33 -2.59 9.48 10.71
CA LYS A 33 -2.89 10.05 9.40
C LYS A 33 -3.68 9.07 8.56
N ASN A 34 -4.42 9.62 7.60
CA ASN A 34 -5.12 8.80 6.60
C ASN A 34 -4.19 8.62 5.41
N VAL A 35 -3.63 7.42 5.28
CA VAL A 35 -2.66 7.13 4.23
C VAL A 35 -3.29 6.22 3.20
N TYR A 36 -3.17 6.62 1.94
CA TYR A 36 -3.71 5.88 0.80
C TYR A 36 -2.56 5.50 -0.11
N PHE A 37 -2.54 4.24 -0.54
CA PHE A 37 -1.55 3.77 -1.48
C PHE A 37 -2.17 3.42 -2.81
N VAL A 38 -1.43 3.67 -3.88
CA VAL A 38 -1.77 3.24 -5.23
C VAL A 38 -0.61 2.41 -5.75
N THR A 39 -0.89 1.24 -6.29
CA THR A 39 0.14 0.37 -6.82
C THR A 39 -0.39 -0.45 -7.97
N GLY A 40 0.48 -0.75 -8.93
CA GLY A 40 0.15 -1.67 -10.02
C GLY A 40 0.43 -3.13 -9.67
N SER A 41 0.93 -3.40 -8.46
CA SER A 41 1.26 -4.76 -8.04
C SER A 41 0.09 -5.43 -7.36
N ASP A 42 0.15 -6.75 -7.25
CA ASP A 42 -0.85 -7.48 -6.48
C ASP A 42 -0.58 -7.35 -4.98
N LYS A 43 -1.49 -7.92 -4.19
CA LYS A 43 -1.41 -7.83 -2.73
C LYS A 43 -0.10 -8.40 -2.17
N ASP A 44 0.27 -9.59 -2.60
CA ASP A 44 1.44 -10.27 -2.06
C ASP A 44 2.71 -9.48 -2.36
N LYS A 45 2.81 -8.97 -3.58
CA LYS A 45 3.97 -8.18 -3.98
C LYS A 45 4.03 -6.86 -3.22
N THR A 46 2.89 -6.24 -3.01
CA THR A 46 2.83 -5.00 -2.25
C THR A 46 3.30 -5.20 -0.83
N ILE A 47 2.82 -6.28 -0.18
CA ILE A 47 3.23 -6.59 1.18
C ILE A 47 4.73 -6.85 1.23
N GLU A 48 5.27 -7.53 0.23
CA GLU A 48 6.71 -7.77 0.15
C GLU A 48 7.50 -6.47 0.05
N GLN A 49 6.97 -5.49 -0.67
CA GLN A 49 7.66 -4.22 -0.89
C GLN A 49 7.62 -3.30 0.32
N ILE A 50 6.46 -3.12 0.94
CA ILE A 50 6.31 -2.10 1.99
C ILE A 50 6.16 -2.70 3.39
N GLY A 51 6.00 -4.02 3.49
CA GLY A 51 5.84 -4.67 4.78
C GLY A 51 4.37 -4.77 5.19
N GLU A 52 4.05 -5.86 5.88
CA GLU A 52 2.66 -6.13 6.27
C GLU A 52 2.12 -5.08 7.23
N ARG A 53 2.97 -4.56 8.13
CA ARG A 53 2.52 -3.57 9.11
C ARG A 53 2.00 -2.31 8.42
N ILE A 54 2.79 -1.77 7.50
CA ILE A 54 2.40 -0.56 6.77
C ILE A 54 1.17 -0.84 5.93
N TRP A 55 1.16 -1.98 5.25
CA TRP A 55 0.04 -2.33 4.38
C TRP A 55 -1.27 -2.41 5.16
N LYS A 56 -1.25 -3.03 6.34
CA LYS A 56 -2.46 -3.15 7.18
C LYS A 56 -2.84 -1.84 7.85
N ALA A 57 -1.87 -0.96 8.09
CA ALA A 57 -2.14 0.31 8.73
C ALA A 57 -2.66 1.35 7.74
N ALA A 58 -2.51 1.11 6.45
CA ALA A 58 -2.98 2.04 5.43
C ALA A 58 -4.49 2.15 5.47
N THR A 59 -4.98 3.39 5.36
CA THR A 59 -6.43 3.60 5.32
C THR A 59 -7.03 2.88 4.12
N ARG A 60 -6.40 3.01 2.96
CA ARG A 60 -6.79 2.25 1.77
C ARG A 60 -5.60 1.99 0.89
N CYS A 61 -5.64 0.87 0.19
CA CYS A 61 -4.66 0.53 -0.83
C CYS A 61 -5.40 0.16 -2.10
N TYR A 62 -5.14 0.93 -3.16
CA TYR A 62 -5.75 0.71 -4.46
C TYR A 62 -4.79 -0.09 -5.32
N GLN A 63 -5.16 -1.32 -5.61
CA GLN A 63 -4.31 -2.23 -6.38
C GLN A 63 -4.88 -2.40 -7.78
N SER A 64 -4.33 -1.66 -8.73
CA SER A 64 -4.87 -1.67 -10.09
C SER A 64 -4.66 -3.00 -10.80
N CYS A 65 -3.64 -3.76 -10.42
CA CYS A 65 -3.40 -5.05 -11.05
C CYS A 65 -4.58 -6.00 -10.86
N GLY A 66 -5.19 -6.03 -9.69
CA GLY A 66 -6.35 -6.85 -9.43
C GLY A 66 -7.64 -6.07 -9.34
N ASN A 67 -7.58 -4.76 -9.63
CA ASN A 67 -8.72 -3.87 -9.47
C ASN A 67 -9.35 -4.01 -8.10
N ALA A 68 -8.51 -4.13 -7.08
CA ALA A 68 -8.94 -4.38 -5.72
C ALA A 68 -8.66 -3.18 -4.84
N VAL A 69 -9.54 -2.96 -3.87
CA VAL A 69 -9.34 -1.92 -2.86
C VAL A 69 -9.33 -2.59 -1.49
N TYR A 70 -8.27 -2.35 -0.74
CA TYR A 70 -8.13 -2.86 0.61
C TYR A 70 -8.19 -1.71 1.60
N GLU A 71 -8.85 -1.93 2.73
CA GLU A 71 -8.94 -0.95 3.80
C GLU A 71 -8.41 -1.60 5.06
N ASN A 72 -7.33 -1.05 5.59
CA ASN A 72 -6.65 -1.60 6.76
C ASN A 72 -6.35 -3.09 6.61
N GLY A 73 -5.90 -3.48 5.42
CA GLY A 73 -5.56 -4.86 5.13
C GLY A 73 -6.72 -5.76 4.78
N LYS A 74 -7.93 -5.21 4.68
CA LYS A 74 -9.13 -5.99 4.42
C LYS A 74 -9.69 -5.65 3.04
N LEU A 75 -9.95 -6.65 2.24
CA LEU A 75 -10.54 -6.45 0.92
C LEU A 75 -11.96 -5.91 1.08
N ILE A 76 -12.19 -4.70 0.59
CA ILE A 76 -13.52 -4.08 0.66
C ILE A 76 -14.20 -3.97 -0.69
N ARG A 77 -13.43 -4.08 -1.76
CA ARG A 77 -14.01 -3.94 -3.09
C ARG A 77 -13.08 -4.57 -4.12
N GLN A 78 -13.67 -5.25 -5.07
CA GLN A 78 -12.92 -5.76 -6.21
C GLN A 78 -13.73 -5.46 -7.47
N LEU A 79 -13.10 -4.74 -8.39
CA LEU A 79 -13.76 -4.39 -9.64
C LEU A 79 -13.50 -5.46 -10.67
N ASP A 80 -14.57 -5.89 -11.33
CA ASP A 80 -14.49 -6.86 -12.40
C ASP A 80 -14.62 -6.09 -13.72
N LEU A 81 -13.54 -6.07 -14.48
CA LEU A 81 -13.52 -5.37 -15.75
C LEU A 81 -13.68 -6.31 -16.94
N THR A 82 -14.01 -7.54 -16.70
CA THR A 82 -14.08 -8.55 -17.75
C THR A 82 -15.50 -8.80 -18.21
N ASP A 83 -16.15 -7.83 -18.66
CA ASP A 83 -17.47 -8.09 -19.25
C ASP A 83 -17.63 -7.53 -20.63
#